data_82e2703ebdb3b1a94e5ff6d7c3e9733a
#
_entry.id   82e2703ebdb3b1a94e5ff6d7c3e9733a
#
_cell.length_a   1.000
_cell.length_b   1.000
_cell.length_c   1.000
_cell.angle_alpha   90.00
_cell.angle_beta   90.00
_cell.angle_gamma   90.00
#
_symmetry.space_group_name_H-M   'P 1'
#
loop_
_entity.id
_entity.type
_entity.pdbx_description
1 polymer ?
#
loop_
_entity_poly.entity_id
_entity_poly.type
_entity_poly.pdbx_seq_one_letter_code
_entity_poly.pdbx_strand_id
1 'polypeptide(L)'
;MNFGDKIELPVVVQNQTDSPMTVDVAVRATNAELTAGNGRRITVPANDRVEVRLPAGAVKPGTARIQIGAVSGKWSDASQVELPVWTPATTEAFATYGVIDQGAIAQKVKMPDGVVTQFGGLEVTTSSTALQALT
;
A
#
# COMPACT_ATOMS: atom_id res chain seq x y z
N MET A 1 -3.72 2.26 -6.25
CA MET A 1 -2.37 2.77 -5.93
C MET A 1 -1.39 1.62 -6.00
N ASN A 2 -0.25 1.80 -6.65
CA ASN A 2 0.80 0.79 -6.68
C ASN A 2 1.81 1.02 -5.55
N PHE A 3 2.46 -0.04 -5.13
CA PHE A 3 3.60 0.06 -4.21
C PHE A 3 4.68 0.98 -4.78
N GLY A 4 5.16 1.91 -3.98
CA GLY A 4 6.14 2.90 -4.41
C GLY A 4 5.56 4.17 -5.06
N ASP A 5 4.26 4.20 -5.35
CA ASP A 5 3.61 5.40 -5.84
C ASP A 5 3.57 6.49 -4.78
N LYS A 6 3.76 7.71 -5.26
CA LYS A 6 3.46 8.93 -4.49
C LYS A 6 2.17 9.52 -5.03
N ILE A 7 1.23 9.77 -4.15
CA ILE A 7 -0.08 10.31 -4.50
C ILE A 7 -0.39 11.53 -3.65
N GLU A 8 -1.33 12.33 -4.08
CA GLU A 8 -1.96 13.37 -3.28
C GLU A 8 -3.38 12.93 -2.92
N LEU A 9 -3.68 12.95 -1.62
CA LEU A 9 -5.01 12.66 -1.09
C LEU A 9 -5.81 13.95 -1.07
N PRO A 10 -6.85 14.10 -1.88
CA PRO A 10 -7.71 15.26 -1.82
C PRO A 10 -8.71 15.10 -0.66
N VAL A 11 -8.76 16.11 0.19
CA VAL A 11 -9.74 16.22 1.28
C VAL A 11 -10.54 17.51 1.05
N VAL A 12 -11.83 17.38 0.83
CA VAL A 12 -12.72 18.53 0.65
C VAL A 12 -13.42 18.82 1.97
N VAL A 13 -13.22 20.01 2.49
CA VAL A 13 -13.90 20.53 3.68
C VAL A 13 -14.95 21.53 3.26
N GLN A 14 -16.19 21.24 3.61
CA GLN A 14 -17.33 22.09 3.28
C GLN A 14 -17.86 22.80 4.52
N ASN A 15 -18.07 24.11 4.39
CA ASN A 15 -18.72 24.94 5.38
C ASN A 15 -20.13 25.31 4.91
N GLN A 16 -21.14 24.80 5.60
CA GLN A 16 -22.55 25.09 5.31
C GLN A 16 -23.13 26.20 6.17
N THR A 17 -22.30 26.92 6.92
CA THR A 17 -22.73 28.04 7.76
C THR A 17 -22.57 29.38 7.06
N ASP A 18 -23.21 30.41 7.59
CA ASP A 18 -23.18 31.77 7.03
C ASP A 18 -21.95 32.57 7.45
N SER A 19 -21.03 31.95 8.17
CA SER A 19 -19.80 32.58 8.67
C SER A 19 -18.58 31.78 8.25
N PRO A 20 -17.41 32.43 8.02
CA PRO A 20 -16.16 31.73 7.82
C PRO A 20 -15.83 30.81 9.01
N MET A 21 -15.22 29.68 8.73
CA MET A 21 -14.92 28.67 9.75
C MET A 21 -13.45 28.27 9.65
N THR A 22 -12.75 28.30 10.79
CA THR A 22 -11.41 27.73 10.89
C THR A 22 -11.51 26.27 11.26
N VAL A 23 -10.92 25.40 10.43
CA VAL A 23 -11.00 23.95 10.59
C VAL A 23 -9.60 23.37 10.75
N ASP A 24 -9.42 22.56 11.78
CA ASP A 24 -8.25 21.73 11.95
C ASP A 24 -8.52 20.36 11.34
N VAL A 25 -7.74 20.02 10.32
CA VAL A 25 -7.80 18.72 9.63
C VAL A 25 -6.63 17.88 10.09
N ALA A 26 -6.91 16.70 10.63
CA ALA A 26 -5.92 15.72 11.02
C ALA A 26 -6.09 14.43 10.23
N VAL A 27 -4.98 13.80 9.85
CA VAL A 27 -4.98 12.56 9.09
C VAL A 27 -4.09 11.52 9.77
N ARG A 28 -4.60 10.31 9.87
CA ARG A 28 -3.85 9.13 10.28
C ARG A 28 -3.86 8.12 9.14
N ALA A 29 -2.70 7.58 8.82
CA ALA A 29 -2.56 6.57 7.78
C ALA A 29 -1.93 5.29 8.33
N THR A 30 -2.44 4.15 7.87
CA THR A 30 -1.86 2.82 8.08
C THR A 30 -1.48 2.28 6.71
N ASN A 31 -0.27 1.74 6.58
CA ASN A 31 0.32 1.28 5.32
C ASN A 31 0.44 2.39 4.26
N ALA A 32 0.48 3.64 4.70
CA ALA A 32 0.80 4.80 3.88
C ALA A 32 1.58 5.80 4.72
N GLU A 33 2.50 6.50 4.09
CA GLU A 33 3.32 7.53 4.73
C GLU A 33 2.85 8.91 4.27
N LEU A 34 2.60 9.80 5.23
CA LEU A 34 2.23 11.18 4.96
C LEU A 34 3.51 12.04 4.95
N THR A 35 3.92 12.49 3.78
CA THR A 35 5.23 13.13 3.60
C THR A 35 5.28 14.61 3.94
N ALA A 36 4.12 15.27 4.05
CA ALA A 36 4.02 16.70 4.42
C ALA A 36 3.35 16.92 5.78
N GLY A 37 3.43 15.94 6.68
CA GLY A 37 2.79 15.98 7.99
C GLY A 37 1.34 15.47 7.98
N ASN A 38 0.75 15.39 9.16
CA ASN A 38 -0.54 14.76 9.40
C ASN A 38 -1.65 15.73 9.82
N GLY A 39 -1.41 17.03 9.75
CA GLY A 39 -2.40 18.04 10.15
C GLY A 39 -2.27 19.32 9.38
N ARG A 40 -3.40 20.00 9.19
CA ARG A 40 -3.49 21.32 8.59
C ARG A 40 -4.60 22.13 9.23
N ARG A 41 -4.35 23.44 9.35
CA ARG A 41 -5.37 24.43 9.72
C ARG A 41 -5.73 25.23 8.50
N ILE A 42 -7.02 25.27 8.17
CA ILE A 42 -7.55 26.00 7.03
C ILE A 42 -8.72 26.88 7.44
N THR A 43 -8.97 27.92 6.67
CA THR A 43 -10.18 28.75 6.79
C THR A 43 -11.07 28.49 5.59
N VAL A 44 -12.30 28.06 5.85
CA VAL A 44 -13.31 27.83 4.83
C VAL A 44 -14.31 28.97 4.85
N PRO A 45 -14.48 29.73 3.74
CA PRO A 45 -15.46 30.80 3.66
C PRO A 45 -16.89 30.32 3.92
N ALA A 46 -17.76 31.23 4.26
CA ALA A 46 -19.18 30.95 4.47
C ALA A 46 -19.82 30.31 3.22
N ASN A 47 -20.59 29.24 3.40
CA ASN A 47 -21.28 28.53 2.33
C ASN A 47 -20.38 28.09 1.17
N ASP A 48 -19.14 27.74 1.47
CA ASP A 48 -18.11 27.37 0.49
C ASP A 48 -17.35 26.12 0.95
N ARG A 49 -16.41 25.68 0.13
CA ARG A 49 -15.57 24.50 0.36
C ARG A 49 -14.13 24.78 -0.03
N VAL A 50 -13.22 24.10 0.64
CA VAL A 50 -11.79 24.17 0.37
C VAL A 50 -11.26 22.76 0.21
N GLU A 51 -10.46 22.52 -0.83
CA GLU A 51 -9.73 21.28 -1.03
C GLU A 51 -8.34 21.38 -0.40
N VAL A 52 -8.03 20.40 0.42
CA VAL A 52 -6.69 20.18 0.99
C VAL A 52 -6.08 18.95 0.35
N ARG A 53 -4.89 19.07 -0.19
CA ARG A 53 -4.14 17.96 -0.76
C ARG A 53 -3.03 17.53 0.17
N LEU A 54 -3.01 16.26 0.51
CA LEU A 54 -2.04 15.66 1.41
C LEU A 54 -1.19 14.63 0.66
N PRO A 55 0.10 14.92 0.46
CA PRO A 55 0.98 13.97 -0.23
C PRO A 55 1.20 12.73 0.64
N ALA A 56 1.06 11.57 0.03
CA ALA A 56 1.22 10.28 0.66
C ALA A 56 1.92 9.29 -0.25
N GLY A 57 2.61 8.32 0.34
CA GLY A 57 3.26 7.21 -0.37
C GLY A 57 2.80 5.86 0.16
N ALA A 58 2.73 4.86 -0.70
CA ALA A 58 2.45 3.50 -0.30
C ALA A 58 3.68 2.82 0.30
N VAL A 59 3.52 2.14 1.44
CA VAL A 59 4.62 1.49 2.16
C VAL A 59 4.86 0.06 1.69
N LYS A 60 3.81 -0.71 1.50
CA LYS A 60 3.87 -2.11 1.04
C LYS A 60 2.57 -2.54 0.35
N PRO A 61 2.61 -3.61 -0.46
CA PRO A 61 1.38 -4.18 -1.03
C PRO A 61 0.37 -4.59 0.06
N GLY A 62 -0.91 -4.46 -0.26
CA GLY A 62 -2.01 -4.76 0.65
C GLY A 62 -3.07 -3.66 0.65
N THR A 63 -3.53 -3.27 1.82
CA THR A 63 -4.52 -2.20 1.97
C THR A 63 -3.94 -1.03 2.76
N ALA A 64 -4.02 0.17 2.20
CA ALA A 64 -3.77 1.41 2.92
C ALA A 64 -5.08 1.94 3.49
N ARG A 65 -5.08 2.28 4.78
CA ARG A 65 -6.23 2.85 5.47
C ARG A 65 -5.92 4.27 5.89
N ILE A 66 -6.80 5.19 5.56
CA ILE A 66 -6.64 6.61 5.84
C ILE A 66 -7.85 7.09 6.62
N GLN A 67 -7.59 7.62 7.79
CA GLN A 67 -8.61 8.21 8.67
C GLN A 67 -8.40 9.72 8.69
N ILE A 68 -9.46 10.46 8.43
CA ILE A 68 -9.46 11.92 8.35
C ILE A 68 -10.41 12.46 9.39
N GLY A 69 -9.94 13.35 10.22
CA GLY A 69 -10.75 14.08 11.19
C GLY A 69 -10.71 15.57 10.89
N ALA A 70 -11.85 16.24 11.02
CA ALA A 70 -11.97 17.68 10.89
C ALA A 70 -12.68 18.23 12.13
N VAL A 71 -12.09 19.25 12.75
CA VAL A 71 -12.61 19.87 13.97
C VAL A 71 -12.64 21.39 13.81
N SER A 72 -13.76 21.99 14.17
CA SER A 72 -13.90 23.46 14.23
C SER A 72 -14.78 23.84 15.43
N GLY A 73 -14.16 24.38 16.48
CA GLY A 73 -14.86 24.68 17.71
C GLY A 73 -15.61 23.47 18.28
N LYS A 74 -16.94 23.55 18.30
CA LYS A 74 -17.80 22.45 18.75
C LYS A 74 -18.19 21.46 17.65
N TRP A 75 -17.80 21.71 16.42
CA TRP A 75 -18.11 20.84 15.27
C TRP A 75 -16.98 19.85 15.05
N SER A 76 -17.31 18.59 14.83
CA SER A 76 -16.34 17.56 14.45
C SER A 76 -16.96 16.58 13.46
N ASP A 77 -16.12 16.11 12.55
CA ASP A 77 -16.48 15.07 11.58
C ASP A 77 -15.28 14.16 11.35
N ALA A 78 -15.55 12.94 10.94
CA ALA A 78 -14.52 11.95 10.65
C ALA A 78 -14.93 11.09 9.47
N SER A 79 -13.93 10.71 8.67
CA SER A 79 -14.10 9.84 7.52
C SER A 79 -12.96 8.83 7.44
N GLN A 80 -13.22 7.67 6.86
CA GLN A 80 -12.22 6.66 6.60
C GLN A 80 -12.29 6.19 5.16
N VAL A 81 -11.12 6.06 4.53
CA VAL A 81 -10.96 5.55 3.17
C VAL A 81 -9.97 4.40 3.18
N GLU A 82 -10.29 3.34 2.45
CA GLU A 82 -9.39 2.23 2.19
C GLU A 82 -8.99 2.22 0.71
N LEU A 83 -7.70 2.10 0.46
CA LEU A 83 -7.14 2.07 -0.89
C LEU A 83 -6.34 0.78 -1.08
N PRO A 84 -6.59 0.01 -2.14
CA PRO A 84 -5.75 -1.13 -2.46
C PRO A 84 -4.38 -0.64 -2.92
N VAL A 85 -3.33 -1.34 -2.47
CA VAL A 85 -1.96 -1.12 -2.89
C VAL A 85 -1.49 -2.35 -3.65
N TRP A 86 -1.27 -2.18 -4.95
CA TRP A 86 -0.92 -3.27 -5.87
C TRP A 86 0.60 -3.39 -6.00
N THR A 87 1.06 -4.59 -6.29
CA THR A 87 2.45 -4.84 -6.65
C THR A 87 2.60 -4.72 -8.16
N PRO A 88 3.37 -3.75 -8.67
CA PRO A 88 3.62 -3.63 -10.12
C PRO A 88 4.73 -4.60 -10.54
N ALA A 89 4.58 -5.88 -10.24
CA ALA A 89 5.58 -6.89 -10.50
C ALA A 89 5.00 -8.05 -11.31
N THR A 90 5.81 -8.62 -12.19
CA THR A 90 5.54 -9.89 -12.86
C THR A 90 6.11 -11.05 -12.07
N THR A 91 5.49 -12.21 -12.19
CA THR A 91 6.02 -13.45 -11.62
C THR A 91 7.13 -13.97 -12.53
N GLU A 92 8.29 -14.26 -11.94
CA GLU A 92 9.38 -14.98 -12.59
C GLU A 92 9.57 -16.34 -11.92
N ALA A 93 9.82 -17.35 -12.73
CA ALA A 93 10.09 -18.69 -12.27
C ALA A 93 11.47 -19.17 -12.73
N PHE A 94 12.24 -19.70 -11.79
CA PHE A 94 13.53 -20.32 -12.05
C PHE A 94 13.46 -21.79 -11.63
N ALA A 95 13.97 -22.70 -12.47
CA ALA A 95 13.98 -24.12 -12.19
C ALA A 95 15.38 -24.70 -12.33
N THR A 96 15.70 -25.62 -11.42
CA THR A 96 16.93 -26.41 -11.45
C THR A 96 16.56 -27.88 -11.32
N TYR A 97 17.14 -28.70 -12.17
CA TYR A 97 16.87 -30.12 -12.25
C TYR A 97 18.13 -30.94 -11.96
N GLY A 98 17.97 -32.07 -11.32
CA GLY A 98 19.04 -33.02 -11.06
C GLY A 98 18.53 -34.43 -10.95
N VAL A 99 19.39 -35.39 -11.26
CA VAL A 99 19.12 -36.84 -11.15
C VAL A 99 20.07 -37.44 -10.15
N ILE A 100 19.54 -38.31 -9.27
CA ILE A 100 20.31 -39.04 -8.28
C ILE A 100 20.21 -40.51 -8.60
N ASP A 101 21.33 -41.13 -9.02
CA ASP A 101 21.40 -42.55 -9.20
C ASP A 101 21.84 -43.28 -7.93
N GLN A 102 22.80 -42.73 -7.24
CA GLN A 102 23.30 -43.21 -5.95
C GLN A 102 23.74 -42.04 -5.06
N GLY A 103 23.51 -42.16 -3.76
CA GLY A 103 23.97 -41.17 -2.76
C GLY A 103 23.08 -39.95 -2.70
N ALA A 104 23.70 -38.77 -2.72
CA ALA A 104 23.01 -37.49 -2.60
C ALA A 104 23.56 -36.46 -3.57
N ILE A 105 22.71 -35.56 -4.00
CA ILE A 105 23.05 -34.42 -4.85
C ILE A 105 22.64 -33.10 -4.16
N ALA A 106 23.49 -32.07 -4.23
CA ALA A 106 23.15 -30.73 -3.77
C ALA A 106 22.95 -29.80 -4.96
N GLN A 107 21.79 -29.16 -5.00
CA GLN A 107 21.47 -28.12 -5.97
C GLN A 107 21.48 -26.76 -5.29
N LYS A 108 22.28 -25.83 -5.81
CA LYS A 108 22.32 -24.46 -5.28
C LYS A 108 21.07 -23.71 -5.72
N VAL A 109 20.40 -23.13 -4.74
CA VAL A 109 19.25 -22.26 -4.98
C VAL A 109 19.54 -20.91 -4.34
N LYS A 110 19.46 -19.84 -5.12
CA LYS A 110 19.67 -18.49 -4.64
C LYS A 110 18.37 -17.69 -4.88
N MET A 111 17.91 -17.03 -3.84
CA MET A 111 16.80 -16.08 -3.99
C MET A 111 17.30 -14.87 -4.79
N PRO A 112 16.63 -14.49 -5.90
CA PRO A 112 17.00 -13.31 -6.66
C PRO A 112 16.90 -12.03 -5.83
N ASP A 113 17.74 -11.05 -6.14
CA ASP A 113 17.69 -9.74 -5.51
C ASP A 113 16.46 -8.96 -5.98
N GLY A 114 15.92 -8.09 -5.13
CA GLY A 114 14.77 -7.24 -5.47
C GLY A 114 13.41 -7.96 -5.50
N VAL A 115 13.33 -9.15 -4.94
CA VAL A 115 12.09 -9.94 -4.88
C VAL A 115 11.17 -9.42 -3.78
N VAL A 116 9.87 -9.32 -4.08
CA VAL A 116 8.84 -9.07 -3.08
C VAL A 116 8.56 -10.38 -2.33
N THR A 117 9.13 -10.52 -1.14
CA THR A 117 9.08 -11.77 -0.36
C THR A 117 7.69 -12.13 0.19
N GLN A 118 6.74 -11.22 0.05
CA GLN A 118 5.35 -11.42 0.45
C GLN A 118 4.63 -12.46 -0.44
N PHE A 119 5.13 -12.67 -1.65
CA PHE A 119 4.56 -13.57 -2.65
C PHE A 119 5.61 -14.55 -3.16
N GLY A 120 5.15 -15.72 -3.62
CA GLY A 120 6.00 -16.75 -4.16
C GLY A 120 6.58 -17.65 -3.09
N GLY A 121 7.52 -18.49 -3.48
CA GLY A 121 8.18 -19.46 -2.61
C GLY A 121 9.09 -20.40 -3.38
N LEU A 122 9.69 -21.33 -2.66
CA LEU A 122 10.46 -22.42 -3.23
C LEU A 122 9.59 -23.68 -3.26
N GLU A 123 9.42 -24.24 -4.44
CA GLU A 123 8.79 -25.55 -4.61
C GLU A 123 9.86 -26.60 -4.96
N VAL A 124 9.88 -27.68 -4.22
CA VAL A 124 10.78 -28.82 -4.44
C VAL A 124 9.96 -30.06 -4.70
N THR A 125 10.12 -30.63 -5.89
CA THR A 125 9.44 -31.85 -6.28
C THR A 125 10.46 -32.97 -6.51
N THR A 126 10.22 -34.15 -5.95
CA THR A 126 11.02 -35.35 -6.15
C THR A 126 10.18 -36.45 -6.82
N SER A 127 10.77 -37.17 -7.71
CA SER A 127 10.11 -38.25 -8.44
C SER A 127 11.03 -39.46 -8.57
N SER A 128 10.44 -40.63 -8.50
CA SER A 128 11.16 -41.89 -8.74
C SER A 128 11.21 -42.29 -10.21
N THR A 129 10.52 -41.57 -11.08
CA THR A 129 10.50 -41.80 -12.52
C THR A 129 10.64 -40.53 -13.32
N ALA A 130 11.31 -40.60 -14.48
CA ALA A 130 11.48 -39.43 -15.36
C ALA A 130 10.16 -38.97 -16.01
N LEU A 131 9.12 -39.76 -16.04
CA LEU A 131 7.82 -39.43 -16.64
C LEU A 131 7.05 -38.39 -15.83
N GLN A 132 7.27 -38.31 -14.55
CA GLN A 132 6.57 -37.33 -13.69
C GLN A 132 7.06 -35.89 -13.88
N ALA A 133 8.23 -35.71 -14.48
CA ALA A 133 8.76 -34.37 -14.80
C ALA A 133 8.15 -33.77 -16.08
N LEU A 134 7.30 -34.51 -16.79
CA LEU A 134 6.65 -34.11 -18.05
C LEU A 134 5.18 -33.69 -17.88
N THR A 135 4.64 -33.75 -16.67
CA THR A 135 3.30 -33.26 -16.31
C THR A 135 3.41 -31.96 -15.49
#